data_aa1cd6cb80f2a855462621688e872028
#
_entry.id   aa1cd6cb80f2a855462621688e872028
#
_cell.length_a   1.000
_cell.length_b   1.000
_cell.length_c   1.000
_cell.angle_alpha   90.00
_cell.angle_beta   90.00
_cell.angle_gamma   90.00
#
_symmetry.space_group_name_H-M   'P 1'
#
loop_
_entity.id
_entity.type
_entity.pdbx_description
1 polymer ?
#
loop_
_entity_poly.entity_id
_entity_poly.type
_entity_poly.pdbx_seq_one_letter_code
_entity_poly.pdbx_strand_id
1 'polypeptide(L)'
;MNQARPIKIMQVIARMNVGGPAVIVAELMRGLNPAKFQVVLMTGFCAGDEADYLDEVARDIPVTRINGLGRSVSAIEDIKSFITLVRLIQEYKPDIIHTHTAKAGVLGRVAGLIAYPSAKRVHTYHGHLLHGYFTAWKTQIVIVIEKLLATFSAALIAIGNQVRDDLLAVRIGKVKKYTVIFPGLDKLGSQSKSSAKDELVLEHNKTYIVFMGRLTQIKRPDRLIAIARHLKVKHPL
;
A
#
# COMPACT_ATOMS: atom_id res chain seq x y z
N MET A 1 27.25 -25.56 11.71
CA MET A 1 25.99 -24.83 12.04
C MET A 1 25.10 -24.89 10.81
N ASN A 2 23.97 -25.62 10.88
CA ASN A 2 23.01 -25.63 9.77
C ASN A 2 22.43 -24.21 9.61
N GLN A 3 22.85 -23.49 8.59
CA GLN A 3 22.22 -22.23 8.25
C GLN A 3 20.77 -22.55 7.83
N ALA A 4 19.82 -22.08 8.60
CA ALA A 4 18.42 -22.20 8.25
C ALA A 4 18.21 -21.50 6.87
N ARG A 5 17.45 -22.14 5.96
CA ARG A 5 17.16 -21.54 4.65
C ARG A 5 16.48 -20.17 4.81
N PRO A 6 16.71 -19.24 3.90
CA PRO A 6 16.01 -17.97 3.91
C PRO A 6 14.48 -18.16 3.89
N ILE A 7 13.75 -17.31 4.63
CA ILE A 7 12.30 -17.27 4.63
C ILE A 7 11.83 -16.68 3.30
N LYS A 8 10.99 -17.41 2.57
CA LYS A 8 10.43 -16.98 1.30
C LYS A 8 9.21 -16.09 1.51
N ILE A 9 9.28 -14.87 1.03
CA ILE A 9 8.19 -13.89 1.13
C ILE A 9 7.70 -13.54 -0.28
N MET A 10 6.39 -13.67 -0.51
CA MET A 10 5.72 -13.19 -1.71
C MET A 10 4.94 -11.93 -1.36
N GLN A 11 5.43 -10.77 -1.82
CA GLN A 11 4.72 -9.50 -1.73
C GLN A 11 3.69 -9.43 -2.88
N VAL A 12 2.45 -9.09 -2.58
CA VAL A 12 1.37 -8.98 -3.58
C VAL A 12 0.68 -7.63 -3.44
N ILE A 13 0.76 -6.80 -4.47
CA ILE A 13 0.10 -5.50 -4.53
C ILE A 13 -0.65 -5.36 -5.85
N ALA A 14 -1.80 -4.68 -5.85
CA ALA A 14 -2.61 -4.57 -7.07
C ALA A 14 -1.87 -3.85 -8.21
N ARG A 15 -1.17 -2.77 -7.91
CA ARG A 15 -0.30 -2.03 -8.84
C ARG A 15 0.68 -1.15 -8.07
N MET A 16 1.77 -0.81 -8.71
CA MET A 16 2.82 0.04 -8.16
C MET A 16 2.71 1.49 -8.68
N ASN A 17 1.48 2.05 -8.68
CA ASN A 17 1.32 3.45 -9.07
C ASN A 17 1.99 4.40 -8.07
N VAL A 18 2.55 5.50 -8.56
CA VAL A 18 3.24 6.49 -7.73
C VAL A 18 2.35 6.93 -6.56
N GLY A 19 2.81 6.61 -5.34
CA GLY A 19 2.08 6.86 -4.10
C GLY A 19 2.64 6.06 -2.92
N GLY A 20 2.16 6.36 -1.72
CA GLY A 20 2.66 5.78 -0.46
C GLY A 20 2.79 4.26 -0.43
N PRO A 21 1.77 3.48 -0.86
CA PRO A 21 1.87 2.03 -0.85
C PRO A 21 3.02 1.48 -1.71
N ALA A 22 3.26 2.05 -2.90
CA ALA A 22 4.35 1.63 -3.79
C ALA A 22 5.72 1.92 -3.17
N VAL A 23 5.89 3.11 -2.60
CA VAL A 23 7.13 3.47 -1.88
C VAL A 23 7.40 2.48 -0.74
N ILE A 24 6.40 2.21 0.12
CA ILE A 24 6.56 1.30 1.25
C ILE A 24 6.92 -0.12 0.79
N VAL A 25 6.27 -0.63 -0.26
CA VAL A 25 6.58 -1.97 -0.80
C VAL A 25 8.00 -2.00 -1.38
N ALA A 26 8.41 -0.98 -2.11
CA ALA A 26 9.76 -0.87 -2.65
C ALA A 26 10.82 -0.85 -1.52
N GLU A 27 10.59 -0.06 -0.48
CA GLU A 27 11.48 -0.02 0.68
C GLU A 27 11.53 -1.35 1.45
N LEU A 28 10.42 -2.06 1.54
CA LEU A 28 10.40 -3.43 2.09
C LEU A 28 11.22 -4.39 1.23
N MET A 29 11.14 -4.29 -0.10
CA MET A 29 11.92 -5.14 -1.01
C MET A 29 13.43 -4.90 -0.84
N ARG A 30 13.84 -3.64 -0.68
CA ARG A 30 15.25 -3.24 -0.51
C ARG A 30 15.79 -3.50 0.90
N GLY A 31 14.97 -3.24 1.92
CA GLY A 31 15.38 -3.24 3.32
C GLY A 31 15.46 -4.62 3.96
N LEU A 32 14.84 -5.64 3.38
CA LEU A 32 14.87 -7.00 3.93
C LEU A 32 16.23 -7.67 3.67
N ASN A 33 16.91 -8.11 4.74
CA ASN A 33 18.21 -8.75 4.64
C ASN A 33 18.16 -10.04 3.78
N PRO A 34 18.85 -10.10 2.62
CA PRO A 34 18.78 -11.24 1.70
C PRO A 34 19.36 -12.54 2.27
N ALA A 35 20.21 -12.48 3.27
CA ALA A 35 20.69 -13.67 3.98
C ALA A 35 19.58 -14.35 4.80
N LYS A 36 18.54 -13.61 5.18
CA LYS A 36 17.42 -14.12 6.00
C LYS A 36 16.12 -14.26 5.20
N PHE A 37 15.94 -13.46 4.15
CA PHE A 37 14.68 -13.36 3.41
C PHE A 37 14.92 -13.43 1.91
N GLN A 38 14.17 -14.29 1.24
CA GLN A 38 14.06 -14.32 -0.21
C GLN A 38 12.71 -13.71 -0.58
N VAL A 39 12.73 -12.53 -1.20
CA VAL A 39 11.51 -11.74 -1.46
C VAL A 39 11.24 -11.65 -2.95
N VAL A 40 9.99 -11.85 -3.35
CA VAL A 40 9.51 -11.63 -4.73
C VAL A 40 8.30 -10.70 -4.70
N LEU A 41 8.17 -9.87 -5.74
CA LEU A 41 7.06 -8.94 -5.89
C LEU A 41 6.14 -9.38 -7.03
N MET A 42 4.86 -9.54 -6.72
CA MET A 42 3.77 -9.77 -7.66
C MET A 42 2.91 -8.52 -7.74
N THR A 43 2.73 -7.96 -8.93
CA THR A 43 1.92 -6.75 -9.13
C THR A 43 1.27 -6.75 -10.51
N GLY A 44 0.15 -6.04 -10.64
CA GLY A 44 -0.45 -5.75 -11.93
C GLY A 44 0.19 -4.53 -12.60
N PHE A 45 -0.49 -4.04 -13.62
CA PHE A 45 -0.11 -2.85 -14.37
C PHE A 45 -0.84 -1.62 -13.86
N CYS A 46 -0.21 -0.47 -13.95
CA CYS A 46 -0.86 0.83 -13.78
C CYS A 46 -1.79 1.13 -14.94
N ALA A 47 -2.82 1.92 -14.71
CA ALA A 47 -3.67 2.43 -15.80
C ALA A 47 -2.92 3.52 -16.59
N GLY A 48 -3.36 3.80 -17.83
CA GLY A 48 -2.68 4.77 -18.69
C GLY A 48 -2.62 6.21 -18.16
N ASP A 49 -3.47 6.53 -17.17
CA ASP A 49 -3.49 7.81 -16.45
C ASP A 49 -2.67 7.79 -15.14
N GLU A 50 -1.96 6.70 -14.85
CA GLU A 50 -1.16 6.52 -13.64
C GLU A 50 0.32 6.29 -13.99
N ALA A 51 1.23 7.03 -13.38
CA ALA A 51 2.65 6.75 -13.45
C ALA A 51 3.01 5.48 -12.64
N ASP A 52 3.84 4.61 -13.20
CA ASP A 52 4.29 3.40 -12.53
C ASP A 52 5.59 3.66 -11.76
N TYR A 53 5.55 3.45 -10.46
CA TYR A 53 6.71 3.68 -9.57
C TYR A 53 7.91 2.81 -9.90
N LEU A 54 7.68 1.60 -10.44
CA LEU A 54 8.76 0.70 -10.86
C LEU A 54 9.49 1.24 -12.09
N ASP A 55 8.76 1.86 -13.03
CA ASP A 55 9.36 2.42 -14.24
C ASP A 55 10.04 3.77 -13.98
N GLU A 56 9.51 4.55 -13.03
CA GLU A 56 10.03 5.88 -12.71
C GLU A 56 11.20 5.86 -11.73
N VAL A 57 11.10 5.09 -10.63
CA VAL A 57 11.96 5.23 -9.47
C VAL A 57 12.60 3.91 -9.00
N ALA A 58 11.91 2.78 -9.20
CA ALA A 58 12.30 1.52 -8.57
C ALA A 58 12.54 0.40 -9.61
N ARG A 59 13.26 0.70 -10.68
CA ARG A 59 13.63 -0.23 -11.77
C ARG A 59 14.53 -1.38 -11.32
N ASP A 60 15.18 -1.22 -10.18
CA ASP A 60 16.06 -2.22 -9.55
C ASP A 60 15.28 -3.38 -8.91
N ILE A 61 13.96 -3.23 -8.69
CA ILE A 61 13.16 -4.24 -8.01
C ILE A 61 12.71 -5.31 -9.00
N PRO A 62 13.10 -6.59 -8.78
CA PRO A 62 12.61 -7.70 -9.59
C PRO A 62 11.10 -7.91 -9.36
N VAL A 63 10.33 -7.95 -10.43
CA VAL A 63 8.88 -7.99 -10.38
C VAL A 63 8.30 -9.00 -11.36
N THR A 64 7.23 -9.69 -10.94
CA THR A 64 6.36 -10.47 -11.83
C THR A 64 5.06 -9.70 -12.04
N ARG A 65 4.79 -9.30 -13.28
CA ARG A 65 3.57 -8.61 -13.66
C ARG A 65 2.44 -9.61 -13.91
N ILE A 66 1.26 -9.33 -13.34
CA ILE A 66 0.07 -10.18 -13.47
C ILE A 66 -1.04 -9.38 -14.18
N ASN A 67 -1.41 -9.85 -15.36
CA ASN A 67 -2.53 -9.26 -16.11
C ASN A 67 -3.83 -9.36 -15.29
N GLY A 68 -4.63 -8.29 -15.33
CA GLY A 68 -5.87 -8.22 -14.58
C GLY A 68 -5.73 -7.81 -13.10
N LEU A 69 -4.55 -7.94 -12.50
CA LEU A 69 -4.29 -7.45 -11.14
C LEU A 69 -3.99 -5.95 -11.17
N GLY A 70 -5.01 -5.12 -11.34
CA GLY A 70 -4.87 -3.67 -11.47
C GLY A 70 -5.92 -2.91 -10.68
N ARG A 71 -6.20 -1.67 -11.08
CA ARG A 71 -7.17 -0.79 -10.42
C ARG A 71 -8.61 -1.22 -10.66
N SER A 72 -8.93 -1.60 -11.90
CA SER A 72 -10.30 -1.93 -12.30
C SER A 72 -10.75 -3.25 -11.68
N VAL A 73 -12.05 -3.33 -11.39
CA VAL A 73 -12.71 -4.57 -10.98
C VAL A 73 -13.43 -5.12 -12.21
N SER A 74 -13.01 -6.30 -12.65
CA SER A 74 -13.59 -7.03 -13.80
C SER A 74 -13.61 -8.51 -13.45
N ALA A 75 -14.76 -9.12 -13.44
CA ALA A 75 -14.91 -10.52 -13.03
C ALA A 75 -13.99 -11.46 -13.83
N ILE A 76 -13.89 -11.28 -15.15
CA ILE A 76 -13.07 -12.13 -16.02
C ILE A 76 -11.57 -11.91 -15.71
N GLU A 77 -11.12 -10.67 -15.65
CA GLU A 77 -9.71 -10.37 -15.39
C GLU A 77 -9.32 -10.71 -13.95
N ASP A 78 -10.23 -10.57 -13.00
CA ASP A 78 -10.02 -10.95 -11.60
C ASP A 78 -9.87 -12.47 -11.45
N ILE A 79 -10.66 -13.26 -12.18
CA ILE A 79 -10.52 -14.72 -12.22
C ILE A 79 -9.19 -15.13 -12.87
N LYS A 80 -8.81 -14.51 -13.99
CA LYS A 80 -7.52 -14.78 -14.65
C LYS A 80 -6.34 -14.47 -13.73
N SER A 81 -6.35 -13.30 -13.10
CA SER A 81 -5.31 -12.91 -12.16
C SER A 81 -5.27 -13.79 -10.93
N PHE A 82 -6.43 -14.24 -10.43
CA PHE A 82 -6.53 -15.20 -9.34
C PHE A 82 -5.89 -16.56 -9.70
N ILE A 83 -6.21 -17.12 -10.87
CA ILE A 83 -5.63 -18.38 -11.35
C ILE A 83 -4.10 -18.24 -11.48
N THR A 84 -3.63 -17.11 -12.01
CA THR A 84 -2.21 -16.81 -12.13
C THR A 84 -1.55 -16.76 -10.75
N LEU A 85 -2.16 -16.08 -9.79
CA LEU A 85 -1.66 -16.05 -8.40
C LEU A 85 -1.58 -17.45 -7.78
N VAL A 86 -2.60 -18.29 -7.98
CA VAL A 86 -2.62 -19.68 -7.49
C VAL A 86 -1.41 -20.45 -8.03
N ARG A 87 -1.15 -20.38 -9.35
CA ARG A 87 0.00 -21.05 -9.99
C ARG A 87 1.33 -20.54 -9.44
N LEU A 88 1.52 -19.22 -9.38
CA LEU A 88 2.75 -18.61 -8.87
C LEU A 88 3.01 -18.96 -7.40
N ILE A 89 1.96 -19.04 -6.57
CA ILE A 89 2.08 -19.47 -5.18
C ILE A 89 2.48 -20.95 -5.08
N GLN A 90 1.92 -21.82 -5.91
CA GLN A 90 2.26 -23.25 -5.95
C GLN A 90 3.71 -23.49 -6.41
N GLU A 91 4.17 -22.70 -7.38
CA GLU A 91 5.55 -22.78 -7.90
C GLU A 91 6.56 -22.23 -6.90
N TYR A 92 6.33 -21.04 -6.36
CA TYR A 92 7.28 -20.39 -5.46
C TYR A 92 7.29 -20.99 -4.05
N LYS A 93 6.15 -21.52 -3.58
CA LYS A 93 5.95 -22.07 -2.23
C LYS A 93 6.43 -21.13 -1.14
N PRO A 94 5.81 -19.94 -0.99
CA PRO A 94 6.22 -18.94 -0.02
C PRO A 94 5.94 -19.40 1.41
N ASP A 95 6.80 -19.02 2.36
CA ASP A 95 6.52 -19.16 3.78
C ASP A 95 5.53 -18.08 4.24
N ILE A 96 5.62 -16.89 3.60
CA ILE A 96 4.75 -15.75 3.89
C ILE A 96 4.19 -15.17 2.58
N ILE A 97 2.88 -14.99 2.54
CA ILE A 97 2.19 -14.20 1.51
C ILE A 97 1.78 -12.89 2.17
N HIS A 98 2.43 -11.80 1.76
CA HIS A 98 2.18 -10.46 2.29
C HIS A 98 1.45 -9.63 1.25
N THR A 99 0.21 -9.29 1.53
CA THR A 99 -0.67 -8.60 0.60
C THR A 99 -0.85 -7.13 0.97
N HIS A 100 -1.00 -6.28 -0.05
CA HIS A 100 -1.19 -4.84 0.06
C HIS A 100 -2.36 -4.42 -0.84
N THR A 101 -3.07 -3.36 -0.46
CA THR A 101 -4.26 -2.84 -1.17
C THR A 101 -5.46 -3.81 -1.19
N ALA A 102 -6.67 -3.31 -1.45
CA ALA A 102 -7.89 -4.09 -1.29
C ALA A 102 -7.98 -5.28 -2.25
N LYS A 103 -7.82 -5.06 -3.56
CA LYS A 103 -7.97 -6.11 -4.57
C LYS A 103 -6.93 -7.23 -4.41
N ALA A 104 -5.65 -6.86 -4.31
CA ALA A 104 -4.57 -7.83 -4.07
C ALA A 104 -4.70 -8.48 -2.69
N GLY A 105 -5.23 -7.75 -1.71
CA GLY A 105 -5.57 -8.27 -0.39
C GLY A 105 -6.59 -9.40 -0.43
N VAL A 106 -7.66 -9.25 -1.20
CA VAL A 106 -8.67 -10.31 -1.38
C VAL A 106 -8.10 -11.47 -2.18
N LEU A 107 -7.63 -11.21 -3.40
CA LEU A 107 -7.18 -12.26 -4.32
C LEU A 107 -5.98 -13.03 -3.76
N GLY A 108 -4.98 -12.34 -3.21
CA GLY A 108 -3.77 -12.97 -2.69
C GLY A 108 -4.00 -13.80 -1.43
N ARG A 109 -4.86 -13.33 -0.49
CA ARG A 109 -5.18 -14.10 0.72
C ARG A 109 -6.00 -15.36 0.39
N VAL A 110 -6.98 -15.26 -0.53
CA VAL A 110 -7.78 -16.41 -0.95
C VAL A 110 -6.94 -17.39 -1.77
N ALA A 111 -6.15 -16.90 -2.73
CA ALA A 111 -5.24 -17.74 -3.50
C ALA A 111 -4.25 -18.48 -2.59
N GLY A 112 -3.67 -17.78 -1.61
CA GLY A 112 -2.77 -18.40 -0.63
C GLY A 112 -3.43 -19.45 0.25
N LEU A 113 -4.69 -19.25 0.63
CA LEU A 113 -5.44 -20.24 1.40
C LEU A 113 -5.66 -21.54 0.62
N ILE A 114 -5.92 -21.43 -0.68
CA ILE A 114 -6.21 -22.56 -1.57
C ILE A 114 -4.93 -23.22 -2.08
N ALA A 115 -3.98 -22.41 -2.59
CA ALA A 115 -2.81 -22.92 -3.28
C ALA A 115 -1.73 -23.47 -2.32
N TYR A 116 -1.55 -22.84 -1.16
CA TYR A 116 -0.53 -23.22 -0.19
C TYR A 116 -0.95 -22.85 1.25
N PRO A 117 -1.85 -23.63 1.87
CA PRO A 117 -2.45 -23.32 3.18
C PRO A 117 -1.45 -23.13 4.32
N SER A 118 -0.26 -23.76 4.23
CA SER A 118 0.81 -23.63 5.22
C SER A 118 1.47 -22.26 5.25
N ALA A 119 1.41 -21.49 4.15
CA ALA A 119 1.93 -20.13 4.12
C ALA A 119 1.22 -19.22 5.13
N LYS A 120 1.99 -18.40 5.85
CA LYS A 120 1.44 -17.35 6.72
C LYS A 120 0.92 -16.20 5.86
N ARG A 121 -0.35 -15.85 6.00
CA ARG A 121 -0.96 -14.70 5.30
C ARG A 121 -0.88 -13.46 6.16
N VAL A 122 -0.20 -12.44 5.65
CA VAL A 122 -0.05 -11.12 6.27
C VAL A 122 -0.73 -10.09 5.37
N HIS A 123 -1.39 -9.11 5.94
CA HIS A 123 -1.97 -8.02 5.16
C HIS A 123 -1.65 -6.67 5.78
N THR A 124 -1.19 -5.72 4.94
CA THR A 124 -0.97 -4.33 5.34
C THR A 124 -2.07 -3.43 4.84
N TYR A 125 -2.73 -2.74 5.76
CA TYR A 125 -3.68 -1.67 5.47
C TYR A 125 -2.92 -0.33 5.35
N HIS A 126 -2.82 0.18 4.12
CA HIS A 126 -2.22 1.48 3.80
C HIS A 126 -3.20 2.67 3.93
N GLY A 127 -4.13 2.59 4.80
CA GLY A 127 -5.37 3.31 4.93
C GLY A 127 -6.52 2.32 4.81
N HIS A 128 -7.73 2.78 5.04
CA HIS A 128 -8.90 1.91 4.95
C HIS A 128 -9.95 2.48 3.99
N LEU A 129 -10.77 1.58 3.42
CA LEU A 129 -11.80 1.94 2.45
C LEU A 129 -13.16 2.25 3.12
N LEU A 130 -13.17 2.54 4.43
CA LEU A 130 -14.38 2.70 5.23
C LEU A 130 -15.07 4.05 5.02
N HIS A 131 -14.30 5.08 4.63
CA HIS A 131 -14.81 6.45 4.49
C HIS A 131 -14.47 7.03 3.13
N GLY A 132 -15.49 7.54 2.42
CA GLY A 132 -15.33 8.36 1.23
C GLY A 132 -14.92 7.64 -0.06
N TYR A 133 -14.79 6.32 -0.07
CA TYR A 133 -14.43 5.55 -1.27
C TYR A 133 -15.63 4.91 -1.97
N PHE A 134 -16.61 4.45 -1.19
CA PHE A 134 -17.75 3.70 -1.71
C PHE A 134 -19.07 4.20 -1.12
N THR A 135 -20.17 3.86 -1.77
CA THR A 135 -21.51 3.98 -1.19
C THR A 135 -21.66 3.08 0.03
N ALA A 136 -22.59 3.39 0.93
CA ALA A 136 -22.76 2.66 2.20
C ALA A 136 -22.88 1.14 2.04
N TRP A 137 -23.66 0.66 1.07
CA TRP A 137 -23.85 -0.79 0.85
C TRP A 137 -22.58 -1.47 0.35
N LYS A 138 -21.81 -0.83 -0.55
CA LYS A 138 -20.50 -1.35 -1.01
C LYS A 138 -19.50 -1.42 0.14
N THR A 139 -19.49 -0.42 1.01
CA THR A 139 -18.65 -0.40 2.21
C THR A 139 -18.99 -1.58 3.12
N GLN A 140 -20.27 -1.92 3.31
CA GLN A 140 -20.67 -3.08 4.12
C GLN A 140 -20.17 -4.41 3.52
N ILE A 141 -20.24 -4.57 2.20
CA ILE A 141 -19.68 -5.76 1.52
C ILE A 141 -18.18 -5.86 1.78
N VAL A 142 -17.45 -4.76 1.63
CA VAL A 142 -15.99 -4.72 1.91
C VAL A 142 -15.71 -5.12 3.36
N ILE A 143 -16.46 -4.59 4.33
CA ILE A 143 -16.33 -4.92 5.74
C ILE A 143 -16.56 -6.42 5.99
N VAL A 144 -17.58 -7.01 5.40
CA VAL A 144 -17.87 -8.45 5.56
C VAL A 144 -16.74 -9.31 5.00
N ILE A 145 -16.27 -8.99 3.79
CA ILE A 145 -15.16 -9.70 3.15
C ILE A 145 -13.89 -9.57 4.01
N GLU A 146 -13.55 -8.37 4.46
CA GLU A 146 -12.36 -8.14 5.28
C GLU A 146 -12.43 -8.82 6.65
N LYS A 147 -13.60 -8.87 7.29
CA LYS A 147 -13.81 -9.67 8.51
C LYS A 147 -13.47 -11.13 8.30
N LEU A 148 -13.99 -11.71 7.22
CA LEU A 148 -13.72 -13.11 6.89
C LEU A 148 -12.22 -13.33 6.63
N LEU A 149 -11.60 -12.51 5.77
CA LEU A 149 -10.19 -12.63 5.44
C LEU A 149 -9.26 -12.40 6.64
N ALA A 150 -9.62 -11.51 7.55
CA ALA A 150 -8.90 -11.29 8.79
C ALA A 150 -8.87 -12.54 9.69
N THR A 151 -9.88 -13.43 9.63
CA THR A 151 -9.87 -14.68 10.40
C THR A 151 -8.76 -15.61 9.94
N PHE A 152 -8.50 -15.66 8.64
CA PHE A 152 -7.50 -16.51 7.99
C PHE A 152 -6.13 -15.83 7.86
N SER A 153 -5.98 -14.58 8.25
CA SER A 153 -4.70 -13.87 8.29
C SER A 153 -3.94 -14.19 9.58
N ALA A 154 -2.65 -14.48 9.47
CA ALA A 154 -1.77 -14.70 10.62
C ALA A 154 -1.47 -13.39 11.35
N ALA A 155 -1.26 -12.31 10.59
CA ALA A 155 -1.03 -10.97 11.11
C ALA A 155 -1.66 -9.91 10.20
N LEU A 156 -2.04 -8.78 10.80
CA LEU A 156 -2.55 -7.59 10.16
C LEU A 156 -1.65 -6.42 10.53
N ILE A 157 -1.20 -5.67 9.56
CA ILE A 157 -0.36 -4.49 9.74
C ILE A 157 -1.18 -3.26 9.43
N ALA A 158 -1.17 -2.28 10.33
CA ALA A 158 -1.75 -0.96 10.10
C ALA A 158 -0.62 0.08 10.06
N ILE A 159 -0.66 1.00 9.12
CA ILE A 159 0.35 2.06 8.98
C ILE A 159 0.22 3.18 10.00
N GLY A 160 -0.73 3.10 10.91
CA GLY A 160 -0.96 4.07 11.97
C GLY A 160 -2.02 3.61 12.96
N ASN A 161 -2.01 4.19 14.16
CA ASN A 161 -2.95 3.84 15.22
C ASN A 161 -4.40 4.07 14.79
N GLN A 162 -4.69 5.20 14.15
CA GLN A 162 -6.04 5.53 13.69
C GLN A 162 -6.57 4.48 12.71
N VAL A 163 -5.74 4.02 11.76
CA VAL A 163 -6.13 2.97 10.79
C VAL A 163 -6.47 1.68 11.53
N ARG A 164 -5.67 1.26 12.50
CA ARG A 164 -5.96 0.09 13.34
C ARG A 164 -7.28 0.24 14.09
N ASP A 165 -7.48 1.38 14.73
CA ASP A 165 -8.63 1.62 15.62
C ASP A 165 -9.94 1.68 14.81
N ASP A 166 -9.94 2.32 13.65
CA ASP A 166 -11.08 2.36 12.74
C ASP A 166 -11.46 0.95 12.22
N LEU A 167 -10.47 0.12 11.90
CA LEU A 167 -10.70 -1.26 11.47
C LEU A 167 -11.27 -2.11 12.62
N LEU A 168 -10.74 -1.95 13.83
CA LEU A 168 -11.25 -2.63 15.02
C LEU A 168 -12.66 -2.18 15.40
N ALA A 169 -13.00 -0.90 15.23
CA ALA A 169 -14.34 -0.36 15.49
C ALA A 169 -15.41 -1.06 14.65
N VAL A 170 -15.10 -1.42 13.41
CA VAL A 170 -15.99 -2.20 12.55
C VAL A 170 -15.76 -3.72 12.67
N ARG A 171 -14.99 -4.17 13.65
CA ARG A 171 -14.71 -5.58 13.95
C ARG A 171 -13.97 -6.33 12.83
N ILE A 172 -13.09 -5.66 12.08
CA ILE A 172 -12.16 -6.32 11.16
C ILE A 172 -10.96 -6.79 11.97
N GLY A 173 -10.82 -8.09 12.14
CA GLY A 173 -9.75 -8.73 12.92
C GLY A 173 -9.94 -8.58 14.45
N LYS A 174 -8.87 -8.90 15.18
CA LYS A 174 -8.78 -8.80 16.65
C LYS A 174 -7.50 -8.07 17.02
N VAL A 175 -7.49 -7.34 18.14
CA VAL A 175 -6.34 -6.56 18.64
C VAL A 175 -5.03 -7.36 18.57
N LYS A 176 -5.03 -8.61 19.03
CA LYS A 176 -3.85 -9.47 19.04
C LYS A 176 -3.25 -9.81 17.68
N LYS A 177 -3.97 -9.57 16.58
CA LYS A 177 -3.48 -9.78 15.21
C LYS A 177 -2.84 -8.53 14.63
N TYR A 178 -3.08 -7.36 15.21
CA TYR A 178 -2.58 -6.09 14.69
C TYR A 178 -1.20 -5.73 15.23
N THR A 179 -0.35 -5.30 14.30
CA THR A 179 0.87 -4.57 14.60
C THR A 179 0.80 -3.24 13.88
N VAL A 180 1.06 -2.14 14.59
CA VAL A 180 1.18 -0.82 13.96
C VAL A 180 2.63 -0.63 13.56
N ILE A 181 2.86 -0.45 12.27
CA ILE A 181 4.17 -0.17 11.69
C ILE A 181 4.04 1.12 10.86
N PHE A 182 4.60 2.20 11.37
CA PHE A 182 4.62 3.46 10.64
C PHE A 182 5.48 3.33 9.38
N PRO A 183 5.11 4.02 8.27
CA PRO A 183 5.91 4.04 7.07
C PRO A 183 7.34 4.50 7.36
N GLY A 184 8.31 3.64 7.07
CA GLY A 184 9.70 4.04 7.00
C GLY A 184 9.96 4.71 5.66
N LEU A 185 10.67 5.81 5.68
CA LEU A 185 11.20 6.44 4.48
C LEU A 185 12.71 6.50 4.64
N ASP A 186 13.40 6.31 3.53
CA ASP A 186 14.84 6.53 3.53
C ASP A 186 15.15 7.98 3.92
N LYS A 187 16.29 8.20 4.57
CA LYS A 187 16.68 9.56 4.95
C LYS A 187 16.83 10.40 3.68
N LEU A 188 15.81 11.20 3.41
CA LEU A 188 15.92 12.27 2.45
C LEU A 188 17.07 13.16 2.91
N GLY A 189 18.02 13.44 2.04
CA GLY A 189 19.12 14.34 2.35
C GLY A 189 18.54 15.62 2.96
N SER A 190 19.05 16.04 4.12
CA SER A 190 18.60 17.28 4.74
C SER A 190 19.18 18.45 3.95
N GLN A 191 18.33 19.12 3.21
CA GLN A 191 18.68 20.37 2.55
C GLN A 191 18.41 21.54 3.51
N SER A 192 19.26 22.55 3.51
CA SER A 192 19.00 23.74 4.30
C SER A 192 17.76 24.48 3.77
N LYS A 193 17.04 25.19 4.64
CA LYS A 193 15.88 26.00 4.24
C LYS A 193 16.24 27.03 3.16
N SER A 194 17.44 27.59 3.23
CA SER A 194 17.95 28.55 2.25
C SER A 194 18.14 27.86 0.89
N SER A 195 18.90 26.78 0.85
CA SER A 195 19.16 26.02 -0.38
C SER A 195 17.89 25.50 -1.04
N ALA A 196 16.90 25.03 -0.23
CA ALA A 196 15.61 24.61 -0.75
C ALA A 196 14.81 25.77 -1.37
N LYS A 197 14.89 26.99 -0.79
CA LYS A 197 14.27 28.17 -1.37
C LYS A 197 14.94 28.58 -2.69
N ASP A 198 16.27 28.50 -2.77
CA ASP A 198 17.00 28.80 -3.99
C ASP A 198 16.61 27.84 -5.12
N GLU A 199 16.60 26.53 -4.85
CA GLU A 199 16.23 25.52 -5.83
C GLU A 199 14.79 25.66 -6.34
N LEU A 200 13.86 26.04 -5.44
CA LEU A 200 12.44 26.24 -5.77
C LEU A 200 12.15 27.68 -6.28
N VAL A 201 13.16 28.51 -6.43
CA VAL A 201 13.04 29.92 -6.86
C VAL A 201 12.04 30.69 -5.98
N LEU A 202 12.16 30.53 -4.65
CA LEU A 202 11.30 31.15 -3.66
C LEU A 202 11.99 32.30 -2.95
N GLU A 203 11.24 33.36 -2.60
CA GLU A 203 11.78 34.50 -1.86
C GLU A 203 12.17 34.13 -0.42
N HIS A 204 13.38 34.50 0.02
CA HIS A 204 13.93 34.12 1.32
C HIS A 204 13.17 34.73 2.51
N ASN A 205 12.65 35.95 2.35
CA ASN A 205 11.97 36.72 3.39
C ASN A 205 10.49 36.32 3.56
N LYS A 206 9.95 35.45 2.68
CA LYS A 206 8.55 35.01 2.75
C LYS A 206 8.38 33.67 3.47
N THR A 207 7.21 33.50 4.09
CA THR A 207 6.75 32.23 4.65
C THR A 207 5.84 31.55 3.63
N TYR A 208 6.11 30.27 3.37
CA TYR A 208 5.37 29.46 2.43
C TYR A 208 4.63 28.34 3.16
N ILE A 209 3.37 28.12 2.78
CA ILE A 209 2.58 26.96 3.17
C ILE A 209 2.52 26.05 1.96
N VAL A 210 3.06 24.84 2.11
CA VAL A 210 3.15 23.85 1.04
C VAL A 210 2.09 22.78 1.22
N PHE A 211 1.34 22.49 0.16
CA PHE A 211 0.49 21.32 0.07
C PHE A 211 1.06 20.36 -0.96
N MET A 212 1.29 19.12 -0.53
CA MET A 212 1.76 18.07 -1.41
C MET A 212 0.75 16.91 -1.41
N GLY A 213 0.23 16.57 -2.57
CA GLY A 213 -0.72 15.48 -2.70
C GLY A 213 -1.54 15.53 -3.99
N ARG A 214 -2.21 14.43 -4.30
CA ARG A 214 -3.14 14.38 -5.44
C ARG A 214 -4.36 15.26 -5.16
N LEU A 215 -4.82 16.01 -6.16
CA LEU A 215 -6.04 16.82 -6.07
C LEU A 215 -7.29 15.93 -6.19
N THR A 216 -7.51 15.08 -5.21
CA THR A 216 -8.66 14.17 -5.14
C THR A 216 -9.57 14.53 -3.97
N GLN A 217 -10.85 14.17 -4.05
CA GLN A 217 -11.85 14.46 -3.01
C GLN A 217 -11.41 13.99 -1.61
N ILE A 218 -10.72 12.84 -1.51
CA ILE A 218 -10.19 12.32 -0.25
C ILE A 218 -9.11 13.21 0.37
N LYS A 219 -8.32 13.90 -0.46
CA LYS A 219 -7.28 14.84 0.01
C LYS A 219 -7.82 16.22 0.33
N ARG A 220 -9.12 16.43 0.08
CA ARG A 220 -9.88 17.64 0.46
C ARG A 220 -9.20 18.94 0.00
N PRO A 221 -8.89 19.11 -1.31
CA PRO A 221 -8.36 20.38 -1.83
C PRO A 221 -9.31 21.57 -1.61
N ASP A 222 -10.62 21.32 -1.48
CA ASP A 222 -11.63 22.30 -1.09
C ASP A 222 -11.30 22.95 0.26
N ARG A 223 -10.87 22.15 1.26
CA ARG A 223 -10.45 22.68 2.57
C ARG A 223 -9.17 23.50 2.47
N LEU A 224 -8.23 23.07 1.63
CA LEU A 224 -7.00 23.85 1.38
C LEU A 224 -7.34 25.24 0.85
N ILE A 225 -8.23 25.32 -0.16
CA ILE A 225 -8.67 26.60 -0.74
C ILE A 225 -9.37 27.45 0.33
N ALA A 226 -10.23 26.86 1.17
CA ALA A 226 -10.91 27.59 2.24
C ALA A 226 -9.90 28.16 3.26
N ILE A 227 -8.88 27.37 3.65
CA ILE A 227 -7.80 27.83 4.54
C ILE A 227 -7.02 28.99 3.89
N ALA A 228 -6.64 28.83 2.61
CA ALA A 228 -5.90 29.89 1.90
C ALA A 228 -6.69 31.20 1.82
N ARG A 229 -7.99 31.13 1.54
CA ARG A 229 -8.88 32.31 1.55
C ARG A 229 -8.94 32.97 2.93
N HIS A 230 -9.08 32.17 3.99
CA HIS A 230 -9.13 32.67 5.37
C HIS A 230 -7.82 33.35 5.78
N LEU A 231 -6.69 32.74 5.42
CA LEU A 231 -5.36 33.32 5.70
C LEU A 231 -5.13 34.62 4.94
N LYS A 232 -5.57 34.72 3.67
CA LYS A 232 -5.45 35.96 2.89
C LYS A 232 -6.20 37.12 3.52
N VAL A 233 -7.34 36.86 4.18
CA VAL A 233 -8.10 37.89 4.90
C VAL A 233 -7.36 38.35 6.17
N LYS A 234 -6.78 37.41 6.93
CA LYS A 234 -6.08 37.72 8.20
C LYS A 234 -4.66 38.24 8.02
N HIS A 235 -4.01 37.86 6.94
CA HIS A 235 -2.63 38.22 6.60
C HIS A 235 -2.60 38.67 5.15
N PRO A 236 -3.05 39.92 4.84
CA PRO A 236 -2.94 40.42 3.50
C PRO A 236 -1.49 40.47 3.06
N LEU A 237 -1.23 39.97 1.84
CA LEU A 237 0.10 39.87 1.21
C LEU A 237 0.56 41.26 0.81
#